data_d1ca43e06bec8379f22e2d07772b5772
#
_entry.id   d1ca43e06bec8379f22e2d07772b5772
#
_cell.length_a   1.000
_cell.length_b   1.000
_cell.length_c   1.000
_cell.angle_alpha   90.00
_cell.angle_beta   90.00
_cell.angle_gamma   90.00
#
_symmetry.space_group_name_H-M   'P 1'
#
loop_
_entity.id
_entity.type
_entity.pdbx_description
1 polymer ?
#
loop_
_entity_poly.entity_id
_entity_poly.type
_entity_poly.pdbx_seq_one_letter_code
_entity_poly.pdbx_strand_id
1 'polypeptide(L)'
;IDGLDQVNYETTDTFFDLEKLPKQLAVIGGGVIATELASSMADLGVRVTIIEVADDILLTEINETREMLKAHLDNQGIKILTKAKIKQVKESKIILDGQDDVSFDTLLVATGRQPNTQVAKDLNLEMDGKFFKVNEHYETSQKHVYAIGDLIKGYQLAHAASAHGIHVVETIMNKQPSLVRQEDITRCIYTRLEAASVGLSEEQAKEAGYDVKVTQSAFQGNAKALIKGENEGFIKLVVDKKYGEVLGAFIVGPHATDIIGELLSVKASEGTIHELSQIIQPHPALLEAIGESADAFFDSAIHM
;
A
#
# COMPACT_ATOMS: atom_id res chain seq x y z
N ILE A 1 3.30 -1.92 -25.06
CA ILE A 1 4.57 -2.67 -25.04
C ILE A 1 4.59 -3.49 -26.32
N ASP A 2 5.64 -3.31 -27.14
CA ASP A 2 5.77 -4.01 -28.42
C ASP A 2 5.83 -5.53 -28.24
N GLY A 3 5.04 -6.28 -29.04
CA GLY A 3 4.93 -7.74 -29.01
C GLY A 3 4.11 -8.33 -27.84
N LEU A 4 3.60 -7.53 -26.90
CA LEU A 4 2.81 -8.04 -25.78
C LEU A 4 1.48 -8.65 -26.25
N ASP A 5 0.89 -8.13 -27.30
CA ASP A 5 -0.33 -8.65 -27.94
C ASP A 5 -0.15 -9.98 -28.70
N GLN A 6 1.10 -10.42 -28.86
CA GLN A 6 1.47 -11.64 -29.57
C GLN A 6 1.87 -12.79 -28.62
N VAL A 7 1.86 -12.55 -27.32
CA VAL A 7 2.25 -13.54 -26.31
C VAL A 7 1.13 -13.76 -25.29
N ASN A 8 1.07 -14.96 -24.71
CA ASN A 8 0.19 -15.19 -23.59
C ASN A 8 0.78 -14.53 -22.34
N TYR A 9 -0.05 -13.80 -21.63
CA TYR A 9 0.30 -13.21 -20.33
C TYR A 9 -0.88 -13.26 -19.38
N GLU A 10 -0.57 -13.29 -18.12
CA GLU A 10 -1.53 -13.27 -17.03
C GLU A 10 -1.77 -11.81 -16.58
N THR A 11 -2.98 -11.55 -16.12
CA THR A 11 -3.36 -10.36 -15.35
C THR A 11 -3.85 -10.81 -13.97
N THR A 12 -4.23 -9.88 -13.11
CA THR A 12 -4.88 -10.22 -11.83
C THR A 12 -6.19 -10.99 -11.99
N ASP A 13 -6.81 -10.94 -13.17
CA ASP A 13 -8.07 -11.64 -13.42
C ASP A 13 -7.85 -13.13 -13.79
N THR A 14 -6.65 -13.49 -14.26
CA THR A 14 -6.33 -14.86 -14.74
C THR A 14 -5.25 -15.55 -13.92
N PHE A 15 -4.41 -14.78 -13.22
CA PHE A 15 -3.24 -15.29 -12.49
C PHE A 15 -3.59 -16.33 -11.40
N PHE A 16 -4.74 -16.16 -10.75
CA PHE A 16 -5.20 -17.08 -9.70
C PHE A 16 -5.78 -18.40 -10.25
N ASP A 17 -6.00 -18.49 -11.57
CA ASP A 17 -6.48 -19.69 -12.26
C ASP A 17 -5.34 -20.55 -12.84
N LEU A 18 -4.08 -20.23 -12.51
CA LEU A 18 -2.92 -21.01 -12.93
C LEU A 18 -3.02 -22.47 -12.45
N GLU A 19 -3.10 -23.41 -13.38
CA GLU A 19 -3.17 -24.85 -13.07
C GLU A 19 -1.82 -25.44 -12.63
N LYS A 20 -0.71 -24.77 -12.95
CA LYS A 20 0.65 -25.23 -12.68
C LYS A 20 1.52 -24.09 -12.18
N LEU A 21 2.32 -24.39 -11.16
CA LEU A 21 3.31 -23.44 -10.65
C LEU A 21 4.39 -23.21 -11.73
N PRO A 22 4.65 -21.94 -12.12
CA PRO A 22 5.72 -21.63 -13.07
C PRO A 22 7.10 -21.90 -12.45
N LYS A 23 8.11 -22.11 -13.29
CA LYS A 23 9.51 -22.18 -12.84
C LYS A 23 10.16 -20.80 -12.84
N GLN A 24 9.74 -19.94 -13.77
CA GLN A 24 10.26 -18.59 -13.96
C GLN A 24 9.10 -17.63 -14.27
N LEU A 25 8.85 -16.72 -13.35
CA LEU A 25 7.84 -15.69 -13.49
C LEU A 25 8.53 -14.35 -13.79
N ALA A 26 8.17 -13.71 -14.90
CA ALA A 26 8.45 -12.30 -15.12
C ALA A 26 7.21 -11.48 -14.76
N VAL A 27 7.40 -10.38 -14.03
CA VAL A 27 6.33 -9.47 -13.62
C VAL A 27 6.64 -8.09 -14.22
N ILE A 28 5.80 -7.60 -15.11
CA ILE A 28 5.89 -6.22 -15.61
C ILE A 28 5.04 -5.33 -14.72
N GLY A 29 5.71 -4.38 -14.04
CA GLY A 29 5.16 -3.48 -13.02
C GLY A 29 5.80 -3.73 -11.66
N GLY A 30 5.94 -2.66 -10.86
CA GLY A 30 6.54 -2.68 -9.53
C GLY A 30 5.61 -2.09 -8.45
N GLY A 31 4.30 -2.03 -8.70
CA GLY A 31 3.30 -1.60 -7.73
C GLY A 31 2.96 -2.68 -6.70
N VAL A 32 2.02 -2.38 -5.80
CA VAL A 32 1.61 -3.26 -4.69
C VAL A 32 1.24 -4.66 -5.18
N ILE A 33 0.35 -4.78 -6.15
CA ILE A 33 -0.07 -6.08 -6.71
C ILE A 33 1.10 -6.89 -7.25
N ALA A 34 2.00 -6.23 -7.98
CA ALA A 34 3.18 -6.88 -8.56
C ALA A 34 4.10 -7.46 -7.47
N THR A 35 4.36 -6.68 -6.42
CA THR A 35 5.25 -7.07 -5.32
C THR A 35 4.65 -8.16 -4.43
N GLU A 36 3.35 -8.11 -4.15
CA GLU A 36 2.62 -9.14 -3.38
C GLU A 36 2.64 -10.49 -4.09
N LEU A 37 2.27 -10.53 -5.37
CA LEU A 37 2.27 -11.75 -6.15
C LEU A 37 3.70 -12.28 -6.39
N ALA A 38 4.67 -11.39 -6.59
CA ALA A 38 6.08 -11.77 -6.68
C ALA A 38 6.59 -12.43 -5.39
N SER A 39 6.30 -11.84 -4.22
CA SER A 39 6.69 -12.38 -2.91
C SER A 39 6.05 -13.76 -2.67
N SER A 40 4.74 -13.89 -2.93
CA SER A 40 4.02 -15.16 -2.76
C SER A 40 4.57 -16.25 -3.67
N MET A 41 4.89 -15.94 -4.93
CA MET A 41 5.46 -16.91 -5.86
C MET A 41 6.90 -17.30 -5.50
N ALA A 42 7.69 -16.37 -4.98
CA ALA A 42 9.04 -16.68 -4.49
C ALA A 42 9.00 -17.63 -3.29
N ASP A 43 8.06 -17.45 -2.37
CA ASP A 43 7.84 -18.38 -1.23
C ASP A 43 7.43 -19.78 -1.69
N LEU A 44 6.76 -19.89 -2.83
CA LEU A 44 6.45 -21.18 -3.48
C LEU A 44 7.64 -21.77 -4.27
N GLY A 45 8.80 -21.12 -4.27
CA GLY A 45 10.02 -21.59 -4.93
C GLY A 45 10.14 -21.20 -6.41
N VAL A 46 9.33 -20.28 -6.90
CA VAL A 46 9.41 -19.74 -8.26
C VAL A 46 10.55 -18.72 -8.35
N ARG A 47 11.32 -18.77 -9.43
CA ARG A 47 12.30 -17.71 -9.73
C ARG A 47 11.55 -16.50 -10.30
N VAL A 48 11.55 -15.38 -9.58
CA VAL A 48 10.78 -14.18 -9.95
C VAL A 48 11.70 -13.05 -10.37
N THR A 49 11.32 -12.34 -11.43
CA THR A 49 11.93 -11.07 -11.84
C THR A 49 10.85 -10.02 -12.00
N ILE A 50 10.94 -8.95 -11.21
CA ILE A 50 10.12 -7.73 -11.35
C ILE A 50 10.81 -6.79 -12.32
N ILE A 51 10.06 -6.23 -13.27
CA ILE A 51 10.53 -5.29 -14.29
C ILE A 51 9.68 -4.02 -14.18
N GLU A 52 10.28 -2.96 -13.63
CA GLU A 52 9.63 -1.67 -13.42
C GLU A 52 10.29 -0.60 -14.29
N VAL A 53 9.48 0.16 -15.03
CA VAL A 53 9.97 1.24 -15.89
C VAL A 53 10.28 2.52 -15.12
N ALA A 54 9.67 2.70 -13.96
CA ALA A 54 9.93 3.81 -13.07
C ALA A 54 11.27 3.66 -12.33
N ASP A 55 11.64 4.69 -11.60
CA ASP A 55 12.92 4.76 -10.86
C ASP A 55 12.99 3.76 -9.72
N ASP A 56 11.84 3.36 -9.14
CA ASP A 56 11.76 2.41 -8.04
C ASP A 56 10.40 1.69 -8.03
N ILE A 57 10.28 0.65 -7.19
CA ILE A 57 9.02 -0.04 -6.89
C ILE A 57 8.25 0.67 -5.78
N LEU A 58 6.94 0.39 -5.64
CA LEU A 58 6.08 0.85 -4.53
C LEU A 58 6.11 2.37 -4.32
N LEU A 59 6.08 3.15 -5.39
CA LEU A 59 6.21 4.62 -5.37
C LEU A 59 5.13 5.35 -4.55
N THR A 60 4.07 4.68 -4.14
CA THR A 60 3.04 5.24 -3.25
C THR A 60 3.46 5.27 -1.78
N GLU A 61 4.53 4.59 -1.42
CA GLU A 61 5.01 4.48 -0.05
C GLU A 61 6.22 5.38 0.22
N ILE A 62 6.48 5.67 1.50
CA ILE A 62 7.66 6.44 1.92
C ILE A 62 8.95 5.67 1.59
N ASN A 63 10.04 6.40 1.46
CA ASN A 63 11.32 5.83 1.01
C ASN A 63 11.81 4.69 1.90
N GLU A 64 11.70 4.83 3.23
CA GLU A 64 12.16 3.83 4.20
C GLU A 64 11.37 2.51 4.06
N THR A 65 10.06 2.59 3.82
CA THR A 65 9.22 1.41 3.53
C THR A 65 9.66 0.73 2.24
N ARG A 66 9.90 1.50 1.18
CA ARG A 66 10.35 0.97 -0.12
C ARG A 66 11.70 0.29 -0.03
N GLU A 67 12.67 0.93 0.61
CA GLU A 67 14.03 0.39 0.80
C GLU A 67 14.01 -0.93 1.57
N MET A 68 13.25 -0.99 2.66
CA MET A 68 13.15 -2.20 3.48
C MET A 68 12.46 -3.34 2.74
N LEU A 69 11.31 -3.10 2.11
CA LEU A 69 10.61 -4.12 1.34
C LEU A 69 11.45 -4.60 0.15
N LYS A 70 12.15 -3.71 -0.54
CA LYS A 70 13.04 -4.05 -1.64
C LYS A 70 14.19 -4.95 -1.21
N ALA A 71 14.84 -4.62 -0.07
CA ALA A 71 15.89 -5.45 0.51
C ALA A 71 15.35 -6.83 0.91
N HIS A 72 14.15 -6.89 1.49
CA HIS A 72 13.50 -8.15 1.85
C HIS A 72 13.17 -9.01 0.62
N LEU A 73 12.61 -8.43 -0.44
CA LEU A 73 12.33 -9.11 -1.71
C LEU A 73 13.61 -9.64 -2.38
N ASP A 74 14.71 -8.87 -2.34
CA ASP A 74 16.02 -9.31 -2.82
C ASP A 74 16.53 -10.51 -2.02
N ASN A 75 16.39 -10.49 -0.69
CA ASN A 75 16.72 -11.62 0.19
C ASN A 75 15.85 -12.86 -0.06
N GLN A 76 14.62 -12.70 -0.55
CA GLN A 76 13.79 -13.82 -1.05
C GLN A 76 14.27 -14.34 -2.42
N GLY A 77 15.30 -13.76 -3.03
CA GLY A 77 15.84 -14.12 -4.34
C GLY A 77 15.06 -13.54 -5.53
N ILE A 78 14.23 -12.53 -5.30
CA ILE A 78 13.49 -11.83 -6.37
C ILE A 78 14.43 -10.80 -7.01
N LYS A 79 14.65 -10.95 -8.33
CA LYS A 79 15.41 -9.95 -9.08
C LYS A 79 14.52 -8.74 -9.39
N ILE A 80 14.98 -7.55 -9.03
CA ILE A 80 14.23 -6.29 -9.27
C ILE A 80 15.02 -5.45 -10.26
N LEU A 81 14.41 -5.15 -11.40
CA LEU A 81 14.95 -4.31 -12.46
C LEU A 81 14.12 -3.03 -12.54
N THR A 82 14.66 -1.93 -12.04
CA THR A 82 14.06 -0.59 -12.15
C THR A 82 14.64 0.17 -13.33
N LYS A 83 13.99 1.28 -13.74
CA LYS A 83 14.36 2.09 -14.93
C LYS A 83 14.45 1.24 -16.19
N ALA A 84 13.72 0.14 -16.23
CA ALA A 84 13.77 -0.82 -17.31
C ALA A 84 13.17 -0.24 -18.60
N LYS A 85 13.90 -0.36 -19.69
CA LYS A 85 13.42 0.04 -21.01
C LYS A 85 13.05 -1.22 -21.79
N ILE A 86 11.77 -1.58 -21.76
CA ILE A 86 11.27 -2.74 -22.50
C ILE A 86 11.21 -2.40 -23.98
N LYS A 87 12.04 -3.08 -24.78
CA LYS A 87 12.04 -2.95 -26.25
C LYS A 87 10.96 -3.81 -26.88
N GLN A 88 10.86 -5.06 -26.45
CA GLN A 88 9.94 -6.02 -27.05
C GLN A 88 9.68 -7.17 -26.10
N VAL A 89 8.48 -7.72 -26.11
CA VAL A 89 8.12 -9.00 -25.48
C VAL A 89 8.01 -10.07 -26.56
N LYS A 90 8.61 -11.24 -26.31
CA LYS A 90 8.54 -12.44 -27.14
C LYS A 90 8.00 -13.61 -26.31
N GLU A 91 7.63 -14.73 -26.93
CA GLU A 91 6.94 -15.87 -26.32
C GLU A 91 7.53 -16.34 -24.96
N SER A 92 8.84 -16.23 -24.76
CA SER A 92 9.51 -16.68 -23.53
C SER A 92 10.57 -15.70 -23.02
N LYS A 93 10.57 -14.46 -23.53
CA LYS A 93 11.65 -13.51 -23.26
C LYS A 93 11.22 -12.06 -23.38
N ILE A 94 11.66 -11.22 -22.45
CA ILE A 94 11.54 -9.77 -22.51
C ILE A 94 12.89 -9.19 -22.91
N ILE A 95 12.93 -8.45 -24.00
CA ILE A 95 14.13 -7.78 -24.53
C ILE A 95 14.20 -6.40 -23.88
N LEU A 96 15.29 -6.13 -23.17
CA LEU A 96 15.54 -4.86 -22.51
C LEU A 96 16.64 -4.06 -23.22
N ASP A 97 16.58 -2.73 -23.10
CA ASP A 97 17.62 -1.84 -23.60
C ASP A 97 18.59 -1.50 -22.48
N GLY A 98 19.87 -1.84 -22.68
CA GLY A 98 20.93 -1.54 -21.72
C GLY A 98 20.96 -2.43 -20.46
N GLN A 99 20.13 -3.48 -20.42
CA GLN A 99 20.09 -4.49 -19.36
C GLN A 99 19.98 -5.89 -20.01
N ASP A 100 20.26 -6.94 -19.22
CA ASP A 100 20.10 -8.31 -19.66
C ASP A 100 18.62 -8.63 -19.93
N ASP A 101 18.37 -9.40 -20.96
CA ASP A 101 17.05 -9.90 -21.30
C ASP A 101 16.52 -10.84 -20.19
N VAL A 102 15.21 -10.81 -19.95
CA VAL A 102 14.56 -11.64 -18.93
C VAL A 102 13.81 -12.79 -19.58
N SER A 103 14.22 -14.03 -19.30
CA SER A 103 13.51 -15.23 -19.70
C SER A 103 12.41 -15.59 -18.71
N PHE A 104 11.29 -16.12 -19.20
CA PHE A 104 10.16 -16.58 -18.39
C PHE A 104 9.44 -17.75 -19.05
N ASP A 105 8.68 -18.50 -18.25
CA ASP A 105 7.66 -19.44 -18.72
C ASP A 105 6.24 -18.92 -18.41
N THR A 106 6.10 -17.98 -17.49
CA THR A 106 4.86 -17.25 -17.24
C THR A 106 5.17 -15.75 -17.12
N LEU A 107 4.34 -14.93 -17.76
CA LEU A 107 4.41 -13.47 -17.72
C LEU A 107 3.18 -12.91 -17.01
N LEU A 108 3.39 -12.14 -15.95
CA LEU A 108 2.33 -11.35 -15.29
C LEU A 108 2.47 -9.87 -15.69
N VAL A 109 1.36 -9.26 -16.11
CA VAL A 109 1.30 -7.83 -16.37
C VAL A 109 0.45 -7.15 -15.29
N ALA A 110 1.13 -6.39 -14.42
CA ALA A 110 0.54 -5.71 -13.27
C ALA A 110 0.89 -4.19 -13.26
N THR A 111 0.67 -3.52 -14.40
CA THR A 111 1.03 -2.12 -14.64
C THR A 111 -0.03 -1.10 -14.19
N GLY A 112 -1.00 -1.52 -13.40
CA GLY A 112 -2.06 -0.70 -12.84
C GLY A 112 -3.45 -1.08 -13.34
N ARG A 113 -4.47 -0.51 -12.71
CA ARG A 113 -5.88 -0.78 -12.98
C ARG A 113 -6.52 0.36 -13.78
N GLN A 114 -7.52 0.01 -14.57
CA GLN A 114 -8.35 0.96 -15.29
C GLN A 114 -9.78 0.92 -14.71
N PRO A 115 -10.40 2.08 -14.44
CA PRO A 115 -11.79 2.10 -13.99
C PRO A 115 -12.72 1.59 -15.10
N ASN A 116 -13.66 0.72 -14.75
CA ASN A 116 -14.64 0.20 -15.71
C ASN A 116 -15.80 1.19 -15.91
N THR A 117 -15.51 2.33 -16.54
CA THR A 117 -16.48 3.40 -16.78
C THR A 117 -17.53 3.07 -17.86
N GLN A 118 -17.34 1.96 -18.58
CA GLN A 118 -18.30 1.51 -19.60
C GLN A 118 -19.70 1.19 -19.02
N VAL A 119 -19.75 0.83 -17.73
CA VAL A 119 -21.03 0.52 -17.02
C VAL A 119 -22.00 1.70 -17.00
N ALA A 120 -21.53 2.93 -17.16
CA ALA A 120 -22.34 4.16 -17.14
C ALA A 120 -22.17 5.02 -18.42
N LYS A 121 -21.71 4.41 -19.51
CA LYS A 121 -21.43 5.12 -20.77
C LYS A 121 -22.60 5.94 -21.28
N ASP A 122 -23.83 5.40 -21.18
CA ASP A 122 -25.05 6.03 -21.71
C ASP A 122 -25.54 7.21 -20.85
N LEU A 123 -24.97 7.40 -19.66
CA LEU A 123 -25.34 8.48 -18.75
C LEU A 123 -24.61 9.80 -19.05
N ASN A 124 -23.59 9.79 -19.90
CA ASN A 124 -22.78 10.98 -20.26
C ASN A 124 -22.30 11.77 -19.03
N LEU A 125 -21.79 11.08 -18.01
CA LEU A 125 -21.31 11.69 -16.77
C LEU A 125 -20.03 12.50 -17.01
N GLU A 126 -19.84 13.58 -16.25
CA GLU A 126 -18.59 14.33 -16.24
C GLU A 126 -17.41 13.45 -15.77
N MET A 127 -16.24 13.65 -16.37
CA MET A 127 -15.04 12.90 -16.09
C MET A 127 -13.95 13.77 -15.44
N ASP A 128 -13.16 13.17 -14.54
CA ASP A 128 -11.86 13.69 -14.06
C ASP A 128 -10.75 12.74 -14.55
N GLY A 129 -10.16 13.05 -15.68
CA GLY A 129 -9.25 12.16 -16.39
C GLY A 129 -9.97 10.88 -16.86
N LYS A 130 -9.57 9.73 -16.34
CA LYS A 130 -10.20 8.43 -16.63
C LYS A 130 -11.31 8.03 -15.67
N PHE A 131 -11.56 8.80 -14.62
CA PHE A 131 -12.50 8.53 -13.55
C PHE A 131 -13.76 9.38 -13.70
N PHE A 132 -14.88 8.95 -13.09
CA PHE A 132 -16.03 9.84 -12.94
C PHE A 132 -15.73 10.95 -11.95
N LYS A 133 -16.12 12.17 -12.30
CA LYS A 133 -16.07 13.31 -11.40
C LYS A 133 -17.25 13.25 -10.45
N VAL A 134 -16.99 13.39 -9.15
CA VAL A 134 -18.00 13.40 -8.09
C VAL A 134 -17.78 14.58 -7.15
N ASN A 135 -18.82 14.93 -6.39
CA ASN A 135 -18.72 15.86 -5.27
C ASN A 135 -18.26 15.14 -3.98
N GLU A 136 -18.21 15.85 -2.86
CA GLU A 136 -17.78 15.34 -1.55
C GLU A 136 -18.67 14.20 -0.99
N HIS A 137 -19.90 14.06 -1.52
CA HIS A 137 -20.83 13.00 -1.18
C HIS A 137 -20.93 11.92 -2.26
N TYR A 138 -19.97 11.88 -3.19
CA TYR A 138 -19.88 10.90 -4.29
C TYR A 138 -20.99 11.00 -5.34
N GLU A 139 -21.80 12.09 -5.36
CA GLU A 139 -22.78 12.33 -6.40
C GLU A 139 -22.09 12.81 -7.68
N THR A 140 -22.48 12.26 -8.81
CA THR A 140 -21.94 12.59 -10.14
C THR A 140 -22.55 13.89 -10.69
N SER A 141 -22.23 14.24 -11.92
CA SER A 141 -22.89 15.36 -12.64
C SER A 141 -24.39 15.16 -12.85
N GLN A 142 -24.89 13.92 -12.75
CA GLN A 142 -26.30 13.60 -12.82
C GLN A 142 -26.87 13.41 -11.41
N LYS A 143 -27.91 14.19 -11.08
CA LYS A 143 -28.57 14.16 -9.77
C LYS A 143 -29.07 12.74 -9.43
N HIS A 144 -28.83 12.31 -8.19
CA HIS A 144 -29.18 10.99 -7.64
C HIS A 144 -28.45 9.82 -8.30
N VAL A 145 -27.37 10.10 -9.04
CA VAL A 145 -26.44 9.08 -9.56
C VAL A 145 -25.11 9.26 -8.85
N TYR A 146 -24.65 8.19 -8.19
CA TYR A 146 -23.43 8.19 -7.39
C TYR A 146 -22.37 7.26 -8.01
N ALA A 147 -21.12 7.63 -7.91
CA ALA A 147 -19.98 6.78 -8.29
C ALA A 147 -19.03 6.65 -7.10
N ILE A 148 -18.57 5.42 -6.83
CA ILE A 148 -17.73 5.07 -5.68
C ILE A 148 -16.61 4.11 -6.07
N GLY A 149 -15.67 3.89 -5.14
CA GLY A 149 -14.59 2.91 -5.30
C GLY A 149 -13.69 3.20 -6.50
N ASP A 150 -13.35 2.18 -7.25
CA ASP A 150 -12.40 2.26 -8.37
C ASP A 150 -12.89 3.12 -9.54
N LEU A 151 -14.15 3.53 -9.55
CA LEU A 151 -14.72 4.41 -10.58
C LEU A 151 -14.38 5.89 -10.38
N ILE A 152 -13.93 6.29 -9.19
CA ILE A 152 -13.58 7.66 -8.83
C ILE A 152 -12.09 7.78 -8.54
N LYS A 153 -11.58 9.03 -8.55
CA LYS A 153 -10.19 9.31 -8.22
C LYS A 153 -9.90 9.05 -6.76
N GLY A 154 -8.80 8.40 -6.45
CA GLY A 154 -8.36 8.07 -5.10
C GLY A 154 -7.68 6.70 -5.03
N TYR A 155 -7.59 6.15 -3.83
CA TYR A 155 -7.08 4.80 -3.63
C TYR A 155 -8.09 3.75 -4.11
N GLN A 156 -7.64 2.88 -5.02
CA GLN A 156 -8.42 1.76 -5.55
C GLN A 156 -8.33 0.57 -4.57
N LEU A 157 -9.02 0.70 -3.42
CA LEU A 157 -8.98 -0.24 -2.30
C LEU A 157 -10.40 -0.64 -1.88
N ALA A 158 -10.60 -1.93 -1.60
CA ALA A 158 -11.92 -2.49 -1.29
C ALA A 158 -12.57 -1.83 -0.07
N HIS A 159 -11.81 -1.60 1.00
CA HIS A 159 -12.30 -0.94 2.21
C HIS A 159 -12.65 0.54 1.98
N ALA A 160 -11.91 1.24 1.11
CA ALA A 160 -12.28 2.59 0.69
C ALA A 160 -13.63 2.58 -0.05
N ALA A 161 -13.80 1.66 -1.00
CA ALA A 161 -15.07 1.51 -1.74
C ALA A 161 -16.23 1.19 -0.79
N SER A 162 -16.02 0.35 0.23
CA SER A 162 -17.02 0.02 1.25
C SER A 162 -17.41 1.25 2.08
N ALA A 163 -16.42 2.05 2.51
CA ALA A 163 -16.67 3.29 3.24
C ALA A 163 -17.43 4.31 2.38
N HIS A 164 -17.06 4.48 1.11
CA HIS A 164 -17.80 5.31 0.17
C HIS A 164 -19.26 4.87 0.03
N GLY A 165 -19.52 3.55 -0.07
CA GLY A 165 -20.87 2.99 -0.18
C GLY A 165 -21.73 3.29 1.05
N ILE A 166 -21.18 3.13 2.25
CA ILE A 166 -21.87 3.46 3.50
C ILE A 166 -22.20 4.95 3.54
N HIS A 167 -21.23 5.81 3.23
CA HIS A 167 -21.42 7.27 3.18
C HIS A 167 -22.55 7.68 2.22
N VAL A 168 -22.58 7.09 1.01
CA VAL A 168 -23.64 7.38 0.02
C VAL A 168 -25.01 6.98 0.54
N VAL A 169 -25.14 5.77 1.13
CA VAL A 169 -26.42 5.32 1.69
C VAL A 169 -26.88 6.24 2.82
N GLU A 170 -26.00 6.64 3.71
CA GLU A 170 -26.33 7.56 4.80
C GLU A 170 -26.74 8.94 4.28
N THR A 171 -26.06 9.46 3.23
CA THR A 171 -26.44 10.70 2.55
C THR A 171 -27.85 10.61 1.94
N ILE A 172 -28.16 9.52 1.24
CA ILE A 172 -29.49 9.27 0.66
C ILE A 172 -30.56 9.24 1.76
N MET A 173 -30.24 8.69 2.93
CA MET A 173 -31.11 8.62 4.09
C MET A 173 -31.21 9.95 4.86
N ASN A 174 -30.66 11.05 4.34
CA ASN A 174 -30.59 12.38 4.98
C ASN A 174 -29.89 12.38 6.35
N LYS A 175 -28.98 11.44 6.59
CA LYS A 175 -28.02 11.51 7.68
C LYS A 175 -26.89 12.47 7.26
N GLN A 176 -26.07 12.86 8.21
CA GLN A 176 -24.89 13.70 7.99
C GLN A 176 -23.62 12.86 8.26
N PRO A 177 -23.24 11.96 7.34
CA PRO A 177 -22.05 11.14 7.54
C PRO A 177 -20.78 12.02 7.52
N SER A 178 -19.79 11.63 8.30
CA SER A 178 -18.45 12.21 8.21
C SER A 178 -17.86 11.94 6.83
N LEU A 179 -17.12 12.92 6.28
CA LEU A 179 -16.43 12.74 5.00
C LEU A 179 -15.37 11.66 5.11
N VAL A 180 -15.27 10.82 4.09
CA VAL A 180 -14.16 9.85 3.97
C VAL A 180 -12.98 10.58 3.35
N ARG A 181 -12.00 10.93 4.17
CA ARG A 181 -10.81 11.64 3.71
C ARG A 181 -9.77 10.65 3.21
N GLN A 182 -9.03 11.03 2.18
CA GLN A 182 -7.99 10.18 1.57
C GLN A 182 -6.90 9.79 2.59
N GLU A 183 -6.55 10.70 3.49
CA GLU A 183 -5.56 10.48 4.54
C GLU A 183 -6.02 9.51 5.65
N ASP A 184 -7.31 9.22 5.75
CA ASP A 184 -7.84 8.25 6.73
C ASP A 184 -7.92 6.83 6.16
N ILE A 185 -7.65 6.67 4.86
CA ILE A 185 -7.67 5.36 4.20
C ILE A 185 -6.32 4.66 4.39
N THR A 186 -6.35 3.52 5.06
CA THR A 186 -5.16 2.69 5.29
C THR A 186 -4.70 2.04 4.00
N ARG A 187 -3.40 2.04 3.75
CA ARG A 187 -2.77 1.26 2.68
C ARG A 187 -2.02 0.10 3.29
N CYS A 188 -2.17 -1.09 2.72
CA CYS A 188 -1.53 -2.32 3.17
C CYS A 188 -0.81 -2.98 2.01
N ILE A 189 0.31 -3.65 2.30
CA ILE A 189 1.09 -4.46 1.39
C ILE A 189 1.30 -5.83 2.04
N TYR A 190 0.76 -6.86 1.41
CA TYR A 190 0.72 -8.24 1.91
C TYR A 190 1.86 -9.09 1.32
N THR A 191 3.08 -8.56 1.36
CA THR A 191 4.29 -9.34 1.13
C THR A 191 4.62 -10.16 2.38
N ARG A 192 5.60 -11.08 2.32
CA ARG A 192 6.03 -11.86 3.50
C ARG A 192 6.45 -10.95 4.66
N LEU A 193 7.17 -9.88 4.40
CA LEU A 193 7.33 -8.75 5.32
C LEU A 193 6.23 -7.75 5.00
N GLU A 194 5.23 -7.65 5.87
CA GLU A 194 4.10 -6.77 5.64
C GLU A 194 4.45 -5.29 5.79
N ALA A 195 3.70 -4.44 5.11
CA ALA A 195 3.71 -3.01 5.39
C ALA A 195 2.28 -2.46 5.47
N ALA A 196 2.10 -1.47 6.35
CA ALA A 196 0.85 -0.74 6.49
C ALA A 196 1.12 0.73 6.76
N SER A 197 0.31 1.60 6.17
CA SER A 197 0.45 3.04 6.34
C SER A 197 -0.89 3.74 6.34
N VAL A 198 -1.00 4.83 7.10
CA VAL A 198 -2.16 5.73 7.14
C VAL A 198 -1.68 7.16 7.38
N GLY A 199 -2.39 8.13 6.85
CA GLY A 199 -2.11 9.54 7.08
C GLY A 199 -1.01 10.11 6.20
N LEU A 200 -0.40 11.18 6.67
CA LEU A 200 0.55 12.01 5.96
C LEU A 200 2.00 11.56 6.20
N SER A 201 2.83 11.59 5.16
CA SER A 201 4.27 11.52 5.35
C SER A 201 4.80 12.79 6.05
N GLU A 202 6.05 12.75 6.51
CA GLU A 202 6.70 13.92 7.10
C GLU A 202 6.69 15.12 6.15
N GLU A 203 7.00 14.89 4.87
CA GLU A 203 7.01 15.90 3.83
C GLU A 203 5.61 16.49 3.61
N GLN A 204 4.62 15.62 3.45
CA GLN A 204 3.21 16.03 3.26
C GLN A 204 2.69 16.82 4.46
N ALA A 205 3.00 16.41 5.68
CA ALA A 205 2.60 17.11 6.87
C ALA A 205 3.26 18.51 6.97
N LYS A 206 4.54 18.62 6.63
CA LYS A 206 5.24 19.91 6.56
C LYS A 206 4.67 20.83 5.47
N GLU A 207 4.39 20.26 4.29
CA GLU A 207 3.75 21.01 3.19
C GLU A 207 2.34 21.49 3.56
N ALA A 208 1.62 20.74 4.38
CA ALA A 208 0.32 21.14 4.95
C ALA A 208 0.44 22.17 6.09
N GLY A 209 1.67 22.54 6.49
CA GLY A 209 1.94 23.59 7.47
C GLY A 209 2.04 23.13 8.93
N TYR A 210 2.12 21.82 9.18
CA TYR A 210 2.31 21.28 10.53
C TYR A 210 3.79 21.38 10.98
N ASP A 211 4.00 21.67 12.27
CA ASP A 211 5.31 21.49 12.94
C ASP A 211 5.38 20.09 13.53
N VAL A 212 6.10 19.21 12.87
CA VAL A 212 6.10 17.78 13.18
C VAL A 212 7.33 17.33 13.96
N LYS A 213 7.14 16.34 14.86
CA LYS A 213 8.18 15.44 15.38
C LYS A 213 7.92 14.06 14.79
N VAL A 214 8.97 13.47 14.23
CA VAL A 214 8.92 12.09 13.74
C VAL A 214 9.60 11.21 14.77
N THR A 215 8.95 10.10 15.12
CA THR A 215 9.51 9.07 15.99
C THR A 215 9.52 7.73 15.30
N GLN A 216 10.41 6.85 15.71
CA GLN A 216 10.53 5.51 15.15
C GLN A 216 11.04 4.55 16.21
N SER A 217 10.47 3.33 16.24
CA SER A 217 10.98 2.19 16.98
C SER A 217 11.27 1.04 16.02
N ALA A 218 12.21 0.17 16.37
CA ALA A 218 12.58 -0.98 15.56
C ALA A 218 12.06 -2.28 16.20
N PHE A 219 11.60 -3.23 15.40
CA PHE A 219 11.21 -4.56 15.90
C PHE A 219 12.37 -5.37 16.46
N GLN A 220 13.62 -5.00 16.16
CA GLN A 220 14.80 -5.61 16.79
C GLN A 220 14.83 -5.46 18.32
N GLY A 221 14.23 -4.41 18.87
CA GLY A 221 14.09 -4.21 20.33
C GLY A 221 12.85 -4.89 20.92
N ASN A 222 11.94 -5.43 20.10
CA ASN A 222 10.67 -5.99 20.57
C ASN A 222 10.81 -7.47 20.95
N ALA A 223 10.49 -7.82 22.20
CA ALA A 223 10.63 -9.18 22.72
C ALA A 223 9.79 -10.21 21.95
N LYS A 224 8.56 -9.87 21.52
CA LYS A 224 7.69 -10.79 20.77
C LYS A 224 8.23 -11.07 19.39
N ALA A 225 8.73 -10.05 18.71
CA ALA A 225 9.36 -10.18 17.40
C ALA A 225 10.61 -11.09 17.47
N LEU A 226 11.44 -10.92 18.49
CA LEU A 226 12.60 -11.78 18.75
C LEU A 226 12.21 -13.24 19.02
N ILE A 227 11.18 -13.48 19.85
CA ILE A 227 10.69 -14.84 20.15
C ILE A 227 10.19 -15.53 18.86
N LYS A 228 9.56 -14.79 17.95
CA LYS A 228 9.09 -15.32 16.66
C LYS A 228 10.18 -15.47 15.62
N GLY A 229 11.35 -14.85 15.81
CA GLY A 229 12.39 -14.74 14.77
C GLY A 229 11.99 -13.83 13.60
N GLU A 230 11.06 -12.91 13.82
CA GLU A 230 10.48 -11.99 12.84
C GLU A 230 10.71 -10.55 13.32
N ASN A 231 11.97 -10.15 13.50
CA ASN A 231 12.34 -8.88 14.10
C ASN A 231 12.84 -7.83 13.08
N GLU A 232 12.60 -8.07 11.81
CA GLU A 232 12.84 -7.08 10.75
C GLU A 232 11.69 -6.06 10.74
N GLY A 233 12.03 -4.77 10.64
CA GLY A 233 11.03 -3.73 10.47
C GLY A 233 11.06 -2.62 11.50
N PHE A 234 10.10 -1.69 11.34
CA PHE A 234 9.96 -0.50 12.17
C PHE A 234 8.51 -0.05 12.29
N ILE A 235 8.25 0.79 13.29
CA ILE A 235 7.06 1.63 13.40
C ILE A 235 7.53 3.09 13.40
N LYS A 236 7.02 3.89 12.46
CA LYS A 236 7.31 5.32 12.32
C LYS A 236 6.04 6.12 12.49
N LEU A 237 6.05 7.12 13.37
CA LEU A 237 4.93 8.03 13.61
C LEU A 237 5.32 9.46 13.21
N VAL A 238 4.41 10.16 12.54
CA VAL A 238 4.50 11.59 12.21
C VAL A 238 3.49 12.31 13.09
N VAL A 239 3.94 13.15 13.99
CA VAL A 239 3.14 13.73 15.07
C VAL A 239 3.23 15.25 15.04
N ASP A 240 2.08 15.96 15.13
CA ASP A 240 2.04 17.39 15.33
C ASP A 240 2.56 17.75 16.73
N LYS A 241 3.58 18.61 16.81
CA LYS A 241 4.15 19.01 18.09
C LYS A 241 3.20 19.84 18.97
N LYS A 242 2.26 20.53 18.35
CA LYS A 242 1.40 21.47 19.07
C LYS A 242 0.29 20.76 19.85
N TYR A 243 -0.35 19.78 19.24
CA TYR A 243 -1.51 19.11 19.81
C TYR A 243 -1.26 17.61 20.09
N GLY A 244 -0.15 17.07 19.63
CA GLY A 244 0.15 15.66 19.74
C GLY A 244 -0.69 14.76 18.81
N GLU A 245 -1.34 15.34 17.80
CA GLU A 245 -2.11 14.58 16.82
C GLU A 245 -1.19 13.68 16.01
N VAL A 246 -1.57 12.40 15.85
CA VAL A 246 -0.89 11.43 14.98
C VAL A 246 -1.33 11.68 13.54
N LEU A 247 -0.55 12.45 12.80
CA LEU A 247 -0.82 12.83 11.41
C LEU A 247 -0.59 11.69 10.45
N GLY A 248 0.38 10.82 10.74
CA GLY A 248 0.71 9.69 9.91
C GLY A 248 1.40 8.57 10.68
N ALA A 249 1.20 7.34 10.20
CA ALA A 249 1.81 6.14 10.75
C ALA A 249 2.24 5.21 9.62
N PHE A 250 3.43 4.63 9.76
CA PHE A 250 4.04 3.72 8.79
C PHE A 250 4.65 2.56 9.55
N ILE A 251 4.22 1.36 9.24
CA ILE A 251 4.67 0.13 9.86
C ILE A 251 5.21 -0.78 8.76
N VAL A 252 6.41 -1.29 8.95
CA VAL A 252 6.94 -2.42 8.18
C VAL A 252 7.34 -3.48 9.18
N GLY A 253 6.85 -4.70 9.03
CA GLY A 253 7.18 -5.76 9.98
C GLY A 253 6.10 -6.83 10.13
N PRO A 254 6.27 -7.72 11.10
CA PRO A 254 5.32 -8.80 11.33
C PRO A 254 3.94 -8.26 11.71
N HIS A 255 2.90 -8.75 11.03
CA HIS A 255 1.51 -8.35 11.26
C HIS A 255 1.25 -6.83 11.16
N ALA A 256 2.03 -6.12 10.33
CA ALA A 256 1.88 -4.67 10.17
C ALA A 256 0.43 -4.29 9.79
N THR A 257 -0.21 -5.10 8.94
CA THR A 257 -1.57 -4.89 8.45
C THR A 257 -2.64 -5.08 9.52
N ASP A 258 -2.35 -5.83 10.60
CA ASP A 258 -3.23 -6.01 11.75
C ASP A 258 -2.97 -4.95 12.84
N ILE A 259 -1.70 -4.77 13.22
CA ILE A 259 -1.34 -3.91 14.36
C ILE A 259 -1.57 -2.42 14.08
N ILE A 260 -1.64 -1.98 12.82
CA ILE A 260 -2.01 -0.60 12.46
C ILE A 260 -3.41 -0.23 12.96
N GLY A 261 -4.25 -1.22 13.26
CA GLY A 261 -5.59 -1.03 13.79
C GLY A 261 -5.65 -0.24 15.10
N GLU A 262 -4.61 -0.32 15.95
CA GLU A 262 -4.52 0.49 17.17
C GLU A 262 -4.41 1.98 16.82
N LEU A 263 -3.55 2.32 15.87
CA LEU A 263 -3.35 3.70 15.41
C LEU A 263 -4.61 4.25 14.73
N LEU A 264 -5.33 3.41 13.97
CA LEU A 264 -6.61 3.79 13.36
C LEU A 264 -7.66 4.08 14.44
N SER A 265 -7.71 3.29 15.52
CA SER A 265 -8.64 3.47 16.62
C SER A 265 -8.38 4.79 17.36
N VAL A 266 -7.12 5.11 17.61
CA VAL A 266 -6.72 6.38 18.23
C VAL A 266 -7.09 7.57 17.34
N LYS A 267 -6.76 7.51 16.05
CA LYS A 267 -7.14 8.56 15.08
C LYS A 267 -8.67 8.75 15.00
N ALA A 268 -9.42 7.67 14.89
CA ALA A 268 -10.89 7.72 14.80
C ALA A 268 -11.57 8.27 16.07
N SER A 269 -10.90 8.17 17.22
CA SER A 269 -11.36 8.69 18.51
C SER A 269 -10.84 10.11 18.81
N GLU A 270 -10.21 10.78 17.82
CA GLU A 270 -9.53 12.07 18.00
C GLU A 270 -8.47 12.03 19.13
N GLY A 271 -7.92 10.83 19.38
CA GLY A 271 -6.84 10.63 20.33
C GLY A 271 -5.50 11.13 19.80
N THR A 272 -4.55 11.26 20.70
CA THR A 272 -3.23 11.84 20.46
C THR A 272 -2.11 10.86 20.81
N ILE A 273 -0.88 11.27 20.61
CA ILE A 273 0.32 10.52 21.02
C ILE A 273 0.35 10.30 22.54
N HIS A 274 -0.32 11.14 23.33
CA HIS A 274 -0.41 10.98 24.80
C HIS A 274 -1.20 9.73 25.19
N GLU A 275 -2.33 9.47 24.52
CA GLU A 275 -3.12 8.26 24.76
C GLU A 275 -2.33 7.01 24.39
N LEU A 276 -1.63 7.03 23.24
CA LEU A 276 -0.77 5.90 22.81
C LEU A 276 0.33 5.59 23.84
N SER A 277 1.01 6.62 24.37
CA SER A 277 2.05 6.46 25.38
C SER A 277 1.51 5.95 26.74
N GLN A 278 0.21 6.11 27.02
CA GLN A 278 -0.39 5.65 28.29
C GLN A 278 -1.03 4.26 28.21
N ILE A 279 -1.09 3.65 27.04
CA ILE A 279 -1.64 2.30 26.88
C ILE A 279 -0.71 1.29 27.54
N ILE A 280 -1.24 0.53 28.51
CA ILE A 280 -0.50 -0.60 29.11
C ILE A 280 -0.64 -1.79 28.19
N GLN A 281 0.38 -2.01 27.36
CA GLN A 281 0.41 -3.13 26.42
C GLN A 281 0.64 -4.46 27.12
N PRO A 282 0.04 -5.58 26.62
CA PRO A 282 0.39 -6.91 27.10
C PRO A 282 1.85 -7.25 26.76
N HIS A 283 2.54 -7.96 27.66
CA HIS A 283 3.91 -8.43 27.43
C HIS A 283 3.99 -9.95 27.32
N PRO A 284 4.68 -10.55 26.31
CA PRO A 284 5.28 -9.89 25.15
C PRO A 284 4.28 -9.73 23.98
N ALA A 285 4.22 -8.57 23.38
CA ALA A 285 3.37 -8.27 22.23
C ALA A 285 4.11 -7.41 21.18
N LEU A 286 3.68 -7.50 19.92
CA LEU A 286 4.22 -6.63 18.85
C LEU A 286 3.81 -5.16 19.06
N LEU A 287 2.62 -4.94 19.62
CA LEU A 287 2.06 -3.63 19.92
C LEU A 287 2.93 -2.76 20.86
N GLU A 288 3.79 -3.38 21.69
CA GLU A 288 4.73 -2.64 22.53
C GLU A 288 5.63 -1.71 21.71
N ALA A 289 5.91 -2.06 20.44
CA ALA A 289 6.68 -1.19 19.54
C ALA A 289 5.94 0.11 19.16
N ILE A 290 4.59 0.11 19.19
CA ILE A 290 3.80 1.36 19.04
C ILE A 290 4.00 2.24 20.27
N GLY A 291 3.92 1.66 21.49
CA GLY A 291 4.17 2.36 22.74
C GLY A 291 5.58 2.98 22.76
N GLU A 292 6.61 2.23 22.40
CA GLU A 292 7.98 2.73 22.31
C GLU A 292 8.12 3.91 21.32
N SER A 293 7.46 3.83 20.14
CA SER A 293 7.41 4.94 19.20
C SER A 293 6.68 6.16 19.78
N ALA A 294 5.64 5.95 20.58
CA ALA A 294 4.92 7.03 21.25
C ALA A 294 5.74 7.64 22.39
N ASP A 295 6.41 6.84 23.19
CA ASP A 295 7.29 7.28 24.28
C ASP A 295 8.52 8.04 23.76
N ALA A 296 9.01 7.69 22.56
CA ALA A 296 10.07 8.43 21.90
C ALA A 296 9.68 9.90 21.57
N PHE A 297 8.39 10.20 21.46
CA PHE A 297 7.93 11.57 21.32
C PHE A 297 8.25 12.41 22.57
N PHE A 298 8.22 11.79 23.75
CA PHE A 298 8.53 12.40 25.04
C PHE A 298 9.98 12.18 25.49
N ASP A 299 10.83 11.64 24.62
CA ASP A 299 12.21 11.25 24.93
C ASP A 299 12.33 10.25 26.10
N SER A 300 11.32 9.40 26.28
CA SER A 300 11.15 8.42 27.38
C SER A 300 11.12 6.95 26.93
N ALA A 301 11.36 6.66 25.65
CA ALA A 301 11.46 5.29 25.16
C ALA A 301 12.58 4.50 25.86
N ILE A 302 12.34 3.19 26.09
CA ILE A 302 13.22 2.32 26.87
C ILE A 302 13.91 1.28 25.99
N HIS A 303 13.22 0.75 24.98
CA HIS A 303 13.66 -0.39 24.15
C HIS A 303 13.80 -0.02 22.66
N MET A 304 14.49 1.06 22.35
CA MET A 304 14.73 1.53 20.98
C MET A 304 15.94 0.86 20.32
#